data_01f69d68d30daf5872fa9f13e17aa4dc
#
_entry.id   01f69d68d30daf5872fa9f13e17aa4dc
#
_cell.length_a   1.000
_cell.length_b   1.000
_cell.length_c   1.000
_cell.angle_alpha   90.00
_cell.angle_beta   90.00
_cell.angle_gamma   90.00
#
_symmetry.space_group_name_H-M   'P 1'
#
loop_
_entity.id
_entity.type
_entity.pdbx_description
1 polymer ?
#
loop_
_entity_poly.entity_id
_entity_poly.type
_entity_poly.pdbx_seq_one_letter_code
_entity_poly.pdbx_strand_id
1 'polypeptide(L)'
;MGKTSPIVILLLVIALILSGCSGGTSAATDATQAATGNGTALSLTDKLAPGILKLEGTDLAVTPEQAAELLPLWKAVKSLGASDTATQLEIDAVYQQIQDALTAEQLSSIEALDLS
;
A
#
# COMPACT_ATOMS: atom_id res chain seq x y z
N MET A 1 -37.34 -14.16 34.52
CA MET A 1 -36.41 -14.35 33.39
C MET A 1 -36.83 -13.43 32.28
N GLY A 2 -36.25 -12.27 32.23
CA GLY A 2 -36.55 -11.28 31.21
C GLY A 2 -36.03 -11.71 29.86
N LYS A 3 -36.91 -11.91 28.89
CA LYS A 3 -36.54 -11.98 27.49
C LYS A 3 -36.06 -10.60 27.09
N THR A 4 -34.76 -10.37 27.20
CA THR A 4 -34.15 -9.18 26.63
C THR A 4 -34.27 -9.27 25.11
N SER A 5 -35.13 -8.43 24.57
CA SER A 5 -35.34 -8.37 23.15
C SER A 5 -34.00 -8.04 22.44
N PRO A 6 -33.66 -8.71 21.32
CA PRO A 6 -32.41 -8.46 20.63
C PRO A 6 -32.23 -7.00 20.21
N ILE A 7 -33.35 -6.27 20.09
CA ILE A 7 -33.35 -4.83 19.77
C ILE A 7 -32.79 -4.01 20.95
N VAL A 8 -33.07 -4.42 22.21
CA VAL A 8 -32.55 -3.72 23.40
C VAL A 8 -31.04 -3.94 23.53
N ILE A 9 -30.55 -5.13 23.22
CA ILE A 9 -29.14 -5.45 23.22
C ILE A 9 -28.41 -4.64 22.10
N LEU A 10 -29.01 -4.53 20.92
CA LEU A 10 -28.48 -3.76 19.82
C LEU A 10 -28.37 -2.26 20.16
N LEU A 11 -29.41 -1.71 20.81
CA LEU A 11 -29.39 -0.31 21.24
C LEU A 11 -28.37 -0.05 22.35
N LEU A 12 -28.15 -1.01 23.24
CA LEU A 12 -27.18 -0.89 24.33
C LEU A 12 -25.73 -0.95 23.78
N VAL A 13 -25.48 -1.76 22.78
CA VAL A 13 -24.17 -1.84 22.12
C VAL A 13 -23.86 -0.54 21.35
N ILE A 14 -24.86 0.05 20.71
CA ILE A 14 -24.66 1.33 19.97
C ILE A 14 -24.39 2.48 20.97
N ALA A 15 -25.02 2.47 22.16
CA ALA A 15 -24.77 3.50 23.16
C ALA A 15 -23.35 3.45 23.75
N LEU A 16 -22.73 2.27 23.80
CA LEU A 16 -21.35 2.10 24.27
C LEU A 16 -20.29 2.60 23.30
N ILE A 17 -20.61 2.66 21.99
CA ILE A 17 -19.67 3.09 20.95
C ILE A 17 -19.58 4.64 20.88
N LEU A 18 -20.60 5.37 21.31
CA LEU A 18 -20.60 6.83 21.29
C LEU A 18 -19.94 7.50 22.51
N SER A 19 -19.54 6.75 23.52
CA SER A 19 -18.94 7.32 24.73
C SER A 19 -17.42 7.41 24.72
N GLY A 20 -16.78 7.14 23.59
CA GLY A 20 -15.32 7.08 23.43
C GLY A 20 -14.67 8.28 22.75
N CYS A 21 -15.33 9.40 22.60
CA CYS A 21 -14.74 10.57 21.97
C CYS A 21 -14.56 11.71 22.97
N SER A 22 -13.56 11.58 23.84
CA SER A 22 -13.08 12.72 24.62
C SER A 22 -11.57 12.62 24.82
N GLY A 23 -10.87 13.52 24.17
CA GLY A 23 -9.54 13.93 24.57
C GLY A 23 -8.40 13.01 24.13
N GLY A 24 -7.90 13.27 22.98
CA GLY A 24 -6.62 12.80 22.53
C GLY A 24 -6.30 13.50 21.23
N THR A 25 -5.51 14.54 21.31
CA THR A 25 -4.79 15.05 20.14
C THR A 25 -3.87 13.96 19.65
N SER A 26 -4.44 12.94 19.05
CA SER A 26 -3.68 12.06 18.18
C SER A 26 -3.56 12.83 16.90
N ALA A 27 -2.37 13.31 16.63
CA ALA A 27 -1.97 13.64 15.30
C ALA A 27 -2.46 12.48 14.42
N ALA A 28 -3.51 12.69 13.67
CA ALA A 28 -3.76 11.92 12.49
C ALA A 28 -2.45 12.06 11.71
N THR A 29 -1.70 11.00 11.66
CA THR A 29 -0.62 10.90 10.72
C THR A 29 -1.31 10.92 9.39
N ASP A 30 -1.44 12.11 8.89
CA ASP A 30 -1.85 12.40 7.56
C ASP A 30 -0.84 11.72 6.64
N ALA A 31 -1.20 10.56 6.17
CA ALA A 31 -0.48 9.90 5.10
C ALA A 31 -0.89 10.49 3.76
N THR A 32 -1.14 11.78 3.74
CA THR A 32 -1.16 12.56 2.50
C THR A 32 0.26 13.01 2.24
N GLN A 33 1.11 12.10 1.88
CA GLN A 33 2.32 12.42 1.17
C GLN A 33 1.93 12.72 -0.27
N ALA A 34 1.38 13.89 -0.46
CA ALA A 34 1.51 14.54 -1.75
C ALA A 34 3.01 14.67 -2.02
N ALA A 35 3.46 14.04 -3.07
CA ALA A 35 4.81 14.20 -3.58
C ALA A 35 5.04 15.65 -3.96
N THR A 36 5.51 16.43 -2.98
CA THR A 36 6.11 17.73 -3.25
C THR A 36 7.61 17.50 -3.24
N GLY A 37 8.20 17.58 -4.40
CA GLY A 37 9.63 17.41 -4.58
C GLY A 37 10.41 18.39 -3.70
N ASN A 38 11.15 17.84 -2.79
CA ASN A 38 12.30 18.44 -2.14
C ASN A 38 13.10 17.28 -1.55
N GLY A 39 14.05 16.73 -2.31
CA GLY A 39 15.18 15.96 -1.78
C GLY A 39 14.89 14.81 -0.81
N THR A 40 13.64 14.36 -0.70
CA THR A 40 13.24 13.26 0.14
C THR A 40 13.50 11.97 -0.62
N ALA A 41 14.22 11.06 0.00
CA ALA A 41 14.44 9.73 -0.56
C ALA A 41 13.10 9.12 -0.99
N LEU A 42 13.03 8.63 -2.23
CA LEU A 42 11.84 7.99 -2.76
C LEU A 42 11.44 6.79 -1.89
N SER A 43 10.15 6.58 -1.71
CA SER A 43 9.66 5.38 -1.04
C SER A 43 10.02 4.13 -1.86
N LEU A 44 10.03 2.96 -1.23
CA LEU A 44 10.25 1.71 -1.94
C LEU A 44 9.26 1.55 -3.11
N THR A 45 8.01 1.89 -2.87
CA THR A 45 6.94 1.85 -3.89
C THR A 45 7.30 2.69 -5.13
N ASP A 46 7.82 3.90 -4.93
CA ASP A 46 8.22 4.78 -6.04
C ASP A 46 9.48 4.26 -6.75
N LYS A 47 10.34 3.56 -6.03
CA LYS A 47 11.57 2.96 -6.56
C LYS A 47 11.34 1.67 -7.35
N LEU A 48 10.22 0.97 -7.16
CA LEU A 48 10.00 -0.35 -7.77
C LEU A 48 10.12 -0.32 -9.30
N ALA A 49 9.40 0.55 -9.97
CA ALA A 49 9.41 0.61 -11.43
C ALA A 49 10.79 0.98 -12.00
N PRO A 50 11.42 2.12 -11.61
CA PRO A 50 12.74 2.45 -12.10
C PRO A 50 13.81 1.49 -11.58
N GLY A 51 13.64 0.93 -10.38
CA GLY A 51 14.57 -0.04 -9.79
C GLY A 51 14.61 -1.33 -10.59
N ILE A 52 13.48 -1.89 -10.95
CA ILE A 52 13.41 -3.08 -11.82
C ILE A 52 14.15 -2.85 -13.12
N LEU A 53 13.98 -1.69 -13.75
CA LEU A 53 14.72 -1.33 -14.98
C LEU A 53 16.23 -1.22 -14.74
N LYS A 54 16.66 -0.78 -13.56
CA LYS A 54 18.09 -0.72 -13.21
C LYS A 54 18.71 -2.07 -12.97
N LEU A 55 17.93 -3.07 -12.59
CA LEU A 55 18.40 -4.46 -12.44
C LEU A 55 18.61 -5.16 -13.79
N GLU A 56 18.05 -4.64 -14.88
CA GLU A 56 18.26 -5.16 -16.22
C GLU A 56 19.75 -5.21 -16.57
N GLY A 57 20.19 -6.34 -17.11
CA GLY A 57 21.60 -6.57 -17.44
C GLY A 57 22.49 -6.94 -16.24
N THR A 58 21.93 -7.11 -15.07
CA THR A 58 22.62 -7.64 -13.89
C THR A 58 22.15 -9.07 -13.58
N ASP A 59 22.84 -9.74 -12.65
CA ASP A 59 22.43 -11.07 -12.15
C ASP A 59 21.09 -11.05 -11.41
N LEU A 60 20.61 -9.86 -11.04
CA LEU A 60 19.32 -9.64 -10.37
C LEU A 60 18.22 -9.19 -11.34
N ALA A 61 18.44 -9.27 -12.63
CA ALA A 61 17.43 -8.98 -13.63
C ALA A 61 16.16 -9.84 -13.42
N VAL A 62 15.01 -9.26 -13.70
CA VAL A 62 13.73 -9.98 -13.63
C VAL A 62 13.72 -11.14 -14.58
N THR A 63 13.41 -12.33 -14.10
CA THR A 63 13.30 -13.53 -14.93
C THR A 63 12.03 -13.52 -15.78
N PRO A 64 11.97 -14.29 -16.88
CA PRO A 64 10.76 -14.41 -17.69
C PRO A 64 9.52 -14.86 -16.88
N GLU A 65 9.71 -15.74 -15.90
CA GLU A 65 8.66 -16.21 -15.00
C GLU A 65 8.15 -15.07 -14.11
N GLN A 66 9.05 -14.33 -13.48
CA GLN A 66 8.70 -13.13 -12.71
C GLN A 66 8.02 -12.08 -13.59
N ALA A 67 8.49 -11.87 -14.80
CA ALA A 67 7.88 -10.92 -15.74
C ALA A 67 6.43 -11.30 -16.06
N ALA A 68 6.14 -12.58 -16.21
CA ALA A 68 4.78 -13.07 -16.43
C ALA A 68 3.84 -12.79 -15.24
N GLU A 69 4.36 -12.83 -14.02
CA GLU A 69 3.61 -12.47 -12.80
C GLU A 69 3.49 -10.95 -12.61
N LEU A 70 4.56 -10.22 -12.87
CA LEU A 70 4.61 -8.77 -12.68
C LEU A 70 3.77 -7.99 -13.69
N LEU A 71 3.68 -8.47 -14.93
CA LEU A 71 2.98 -7.76 -16.00
C LEU A 71 1.50 -7.47 -15.69
N PRO A 72 0.69 -8.45 -15.22
CA PRO A 72 -0.69 -8.17 -14.84
C PRO A 72 -0.79 -7.24 -13.64
N LEU A 73 0.15 -7.29 -12.69
CA LEU A 73 0.17 -6.41 -11.53
C LEU A 73 0.45 -4.96 -11.93
N TRP A 74 1.41 -4.72 -12.83
CA TRP A 74 1.67 -3.39 -13.36
C TRP A 74 0.50 -2.83 -14.19
N LYS A 75 -0.22 -3.70 -14.93
CA LYS A 75 -1.45 -3.31 -15.60
C LYS A 75 -2.54 -2.92 -14.60
N ALA A 76 -2.64 -3.63 -13.48
CA ALA A 76 -3.57 -3.31 -12.40
C ALA A 76 -3.22 -1.95 -11.76
N VAL A 77 -1.96 -1.70 -11.43
CA VAL A 77 -1.51 -0.38 -10.91
C VAL A 77 -1.89 0.74 -11.86
N LYS A 78 -1.61 0.57 -13.15
CA LYS A 78 -1.98 1.57 -14.16
C LYS A 78 -3.49 1.81 -14.25
N SER A 79 -4.28 0.75 -14.19
CA SER A 79 -5.73 0.83 -14.23
C SER A 79 -6.30 1.51 -12.99
N LEU A 80 -5.80 1.14 -11.80
CA LEU A 80 -6.21 1.76 -10.54
C LEU A 80 -5.81 3.23 -10.48
N GLY A 81 -4.59 3.58 -10.91
CA GLY A 81 -4.13 4.96 -10.95
C GLY A 81 -4.89 5.86 -11.92
N ALA A 82 -5.57 5.29 -12.91
CA ALA A 82 -6.45 6.00 -13.84
C ALA A 82 -7.91 6.03 -13.39
N SER A 83 -8.25 5.37 -12.28
CA SER A 83 -9.61 5.26 -11.76
C SER A 83 -9.89 6.31 -10.70
N ASP A 84 -10.95 7.08 -10.86
CA ASP A 84 -11.38 8.07 -9.86
C ASP A 84 -12.00 7.40 -8.60
N THR A 85 -12.28 6.10 -8.67
CA THR A 85 -12.91 5.34 -7.57
C THR A 85 -11.96 4.39 -6.85
N ALA A 86 -10.73 4.23 -7.35
CA ALA A 86 -9.72 3.40 -6.69
C ALA A 86 -9.28 4.04 -5.37
N THR A 87 -9.18 3.24 -4.34
CA THR A 87 -8.66 3.67 -3.05
C THR A 87 -7.15 3.48 -2.98
N GLN A 88 -6.48 4.28 -2.15
CA GLN A 88 -5.04 4.10 -1.91
C GLN A 88 -4.74 2.70 -1.39
N LEU A 89 -5.63 2.14 -0.57
CA LEU A 89 -5.48 0.78 -0.04
C LEU A 89 -5.44 -0.30 -1.14
N GLU A 90 -6.24 -0.14 -2.19
CA GLU A 90 -6.24 -1.07 -3.33
C GLU A 90 -4.94 -0.96 -4.13
N ILE A 91 -4.47 0.25 -4.34
CA ILE A 91 -3.18 0.51 -5.00
C ILE A 91 -2.03 -0.10 -4.19
N ASP A 92 -1.98 0.15 -2.89
CA ASP A 92 -0.95 -0.38 -2.00
C ASP A 92 -0.96 -1.91 -1.95
N ALA A 93 -2.14 -2.53 -2.00
CA ALA A 93 -2.27 -3.99 -2.04
C ALA A 93 -1.64 -4.59 -3.31
N VAL A 94 -1.77 -3.93 -4.45
CA VAL A 94 -1.12 -4.38 -5.70
C VAL A 94 0.39 -4.17 -5.63
N TYR A 95 0.87 -3.07 -5.06
CA TYR A 95 2.30 -2.87 -4.85
C TYR A 95 2.92 -3.91 -3.91
N GLN A 96 2.18 -4.35 -2.88
CA GLN A 96 2.60 -5.47 -2.02
C GLN A 96 2.78 -6.76 -2.84
N GLN A 97 1.85 -7.07 -3.72
CA GLN A 97 1.96 -8.24 -4.61
C GLN A 97 3.16 -8.13 -5.57
N ILE A 98 3.47 -6.94 -6.05
CA ILE A 98 4.67 -6.71 -6.87
C ILE A 98 5.94 -6.99 -6.05
N GLN A 99 6.00 -6.54 -4.80
CA GLN A 99 7.12 -6.82 -3.91
C GLN A 99 7.24 -8.32 -3.62
N ASP A 100 6.13 -9.02 -3.41
CA ASP A 100 6.11 -10.46 -3.15
C ASP A 100 6.57 -11.29 -4.36
N ALA A 101 6.40 -10.77 -5.57
CA ALA A 101 6.86 -11.41 -6.81
C ALA A 101 8.37 -11.22 -7.06
N LEU A 102 9.02 -10.31 -6.33
CA LEU A 102 10.45 -10.06 -6.39
C LEU A 102 11.19 -10.84 -5.29
N THR A 103 12.47 -11.16 -5.52
CA THR A 103 13.30 -11.78 -4.49
C THR A 103 13.74 -10.74 -3.45
N ALA A 104 14.11 -11.20 -2.26
CA ALA A 104 14.63 -10.33 -1.21
C ALA A 104 15.91 -9.57 -1.66
N GLU A 105 16.73 -10.20 -2.48
CA GLU A 105 17.95 -9.59 -3.04
C GLU A 105 17.62 -8.50 -4.06
N GLN A 106 16.62 -8.72 -4.92
CA GLN A 106 16.12 -7.71 -5.85
C GLN A 106 15.56 -6.51 -5.09
N LEU A 107 14.71 -6.74 -4.08
CA LEU A 107 14.14 -5.67 -3.26
C LEU A 107 15.23 -4.87 -2.53
N SER A 108 16.17 -5.54 -1.88
CA SER A 108 17.28 -4.91 -1.17
C SER A 108 18.15 -4.06 -2.12
N SER A 109 18.37 -4.55 -3.33
CA SER A 109 19.12 -3.82 -4.36
C SER A 109 18.37 -2.57 -4.83
N ILE A 110 17.04 -2.68 -5.01
CA ILE A 110 16.18 -1.55 -5.38
C ILE A 110 16.13 -0.49 -4.27
N GLU A 111 16.02 -0.91 -3.00
CA GLU A 111 16.05 0.00 -1.84
C GLU A 111 17.37 0.78 -1.76
N ALA A 112 18.47 0.11 -2.05
CA ALA A 112 19.81 0.70 -2.01
C ALA A 112 20.08 1.67 -3.18
N LEU A 113 19.22 1.70 -4.21
CA LEU A 113 19.36 2.63 -5.31
C LEU A 113 19.13 4.08 -4.84
N ASP A 114 20.08 4.93 -5.15
CA ASP A 114 19.92 6.37 -4.98
C ASP A 114 19.21 6.93 -6.21
N LEU A 115 17.88 6.97 -6.11
CA LEU A 115 16.99 7.50 -7.12
C LEU A 115 16.45 8.84 -6.60
N SER A 116 17.15 9.90 -6.86
CA SER A 116 16.74 11.27 -6.54
C SER A 116 16.34 12.05 -7.80
#